data_6f6e81f77b1a334b1a02f5a5cb89ff26
#
_entry.id   6f6e81f77b1a334b1a02f5a5cb89ff26
#
_cell.length_a   1.000
_cell.length_b   1.000
_cell.length_c   1.000
_cell.angle_alpha   90.00
_cell.angle_beta   90.00
_cell.angle_gamma   90.00
#
_symmetry.space_group_name_H-M   'P 1'
#
loop_
_entity.id
_entity.type
_entity.pdbx_description
1 polymer ?
#
loop_
_entity_poly.entity_id
_entity_poly.type
_entity_poly.pdbx_seq_one_letter_code
_entity_poly.pdbx_strand_id
1 'polypeptide(L)'
;LGSVAVPGLGTLPEFPVSYDGMVWGLGANLVYGTEHWFGALNTTWTKANLSGDYDSSVETWSIQPRVGLIRNKWTVWVGGMWLDTQESHQGEFNLELPGIPPIPLEFDVDLETADKWNYAAGIGYIFSPKATIRFEYGFGDRTHTLFNFTYRF
;
A
#
# COMPACT_ATOMS: atom_id res chain seq x y z
N LEU A 1 -16.82 -11.05 -1.05
CA LEU A 1 -17.18 -12.36 -1.63
C LEU A 1 -18.31 -12.12 -2.61
N GLY A 2 -18.07 -12.24 -3.90
CA GLY A 2 -19.05 -12.01 -4.94
C GLY A 2 -19.12 -13.19 -5.90
N SER A 3 -20.32 -13.71 -6.14
CA SER A 3 -20.55 -14.69 -7.19
C SER A 3 -20.53 -14.00 -8.56
N VAL A 4 -19.83 -14.54 -9.52
CA VAL A 4 -19.84 -14.07 -10.90
C VAL A 4 -20.81 -14.91 -11.70
N ALA A 5 -21.89 -14.30 -12.19
CA ALA A 5 -22.83 -14.95 -13.09
C ALA A 5 -22.34 -14.82 -14.53
N VAL A 6 -22.10 -15.95 -15.21
CA VAL A 6 -21.74 -15.97 -16.61
C VAL A 6 -22.99 -16.35 -17.42
N PRO A 7 -23.46 -15.49 -18.34
CA PRO A 7 -24.64 -15.79 -19.15
C PRO A 7 -24.46 -17.08 -19.94
N GLY A 8 -25.34 -18.07 -19.68
CA GLY A 8 -25.33 -19.37 -20.37
C GLY A 8 -24.59 -20.49 -19.63
N LEU A 9 -23.80 -20.21 -18.60
CA LEU A 9 -23.05 -21.20 -17.82
C LEU A 9 -23.49 -21.32 -16.35
N GLY A 10 -24.44 -20.47 -15.90
CA GLY A 10 -24.89 -20.44 -14.50
C GLY A 10 -24.00 -19.59 -13.59
N THR A 11 -24.27 -19.68 -12.28
CA THR A 11 -23.43 -19.07 -11.25
C THR A 11 -22.21 -19.96 -10.99
N LEU A 12 -21.01 -19.38 -11.12
CA LEU A 12 -19.82 -20.07 -10.65
C LEU A 12 -19.89 -20.23 -9.12
N PRO A 13 -19.52 -21.39 -8.59
CA PRO A 13 -19.51 -21.60 -7.15
C PRO A 13 -18.57 -20.57 -6.49
N GLU A 14 -18.92 -20.13 -5.29
CA GLU A 14 -18.02 -19.35 -4.45
C GLU A 14 -16.81 -20.21 -4.11
N PHE A 15 -15.65 -19.78 -4.53
CA PHE A 15 -14.40 -20.43 -4.11
C PHE A 15 -13.98 -19.78 -2.79
N PRO A 16 -14.05 -20.48 -1.65
CA PRO A 16 -13.47 -20.00 -0.41
C PRO A 16 -11.95 -20.01 -0.59
N VAL A 17 -11.36 -18.86 -0.81
CA VAL A 17 -9.92 -18.71 -0.93
C VAL A 17 -9.34 -18.56 0.47
N SER A 18 -8.50 -19.48 0.86
CA SER A 18 -7.78 -19.46 2.13
C SER A 18 -6.31 -19.16 1.87
N TYR A 19 -5.82 -18.09 2.52
CA TYR A 19 -4.40 -17.76 2.48
C TYR A 19 -3.81 -17.80 3.88
N ASP A 20 -2.61 -18.33 3.97
CA ASP A 20 -1.73 -18.19 5.12
C ASP A 20 -0.39 -17.63 4.62
N GLY A 21 0.28 -16.83 5.43
CA GLY A 21 1.51 -16.24 4.94
C GLY A 21 2.24 -15.37 5.94
N MET A 22 3.41 -14.93 5.52
CA MET A 22 4.29 -14.08 6.29
C MET A 22 4.55 -12.78 5.54
N VAL A 23 4.44 -11.67 6.29
CA VAL A 23 4.83 -10.34 5.82
C VAL A 23 6.00 -9.87 6.67
N TRP A 24 7.06 -9.42 6.04
CA TRP A 24 8.20 -8.82 6.70
C TRP A 24 8.70 -7.61 5.91
N GLY A 25 9.42 -6.73 6.56
CA GLY A 25 9.93 -5.54 5.91
C GLY A 25 10.91 -4.77 6.77
N LEU A 26 11.59 -3.84 6.13
CA LEU A 26 12.54 -2.92 6.73
C LEU A 26 12.20 -1.49 6.34
N GLY A 27 12.41 -0.57 7.26
CA GLY A 27 12.23 0.85 7.00
C GLY A 27 13.31 1.69 7.65
N ALA A 28 13.62 2.81 7.02
CA ALA A 28 14.52 3.81 7.55
C ALA A 28 13.89 5.20 7.44
N ASN A 29 14.13 6.03 8.44
CA ASN A 29 13.66 7.40 8.46
C ASN A 29 14.84 8.33 8.80
N LEU A 30 15.13 9.25 7.90
CA LEU A 30 16.15 10.29 8.07
C LEU A 30 15.46 11.64 8.15
N VAL A 31 15.72 12.38 9.21
CA VAL A 31 15.20 13.74 9.39
C VAL A 31 16.36 14.67 9.69
N TYR A 32 16.42 15.77 8.97
CA TYR A 32 17.36 16.85 9.23
C TYR A 32 16.62 18.19 9.19
N GLY A 33 16.98 19.10 10.07
CA GLY A 33 16.31 20.39 10.11
C GLY A 33 16.96 21.40 11.03
N THR A 34 16.40 22.60 10.99
CA THR A 34 16.75 23.74 11.82
C THR A 34 15.48 24.22 12.55
N GLU A 35 15.55 25.36 13.21
CA GLU A 35 14.38 26.01 13.84
C GLU A 35 13.34 26.50 12.82
N HIS A 36 13.71 26.63 11.54
CA HIS A 36 12.86 27.25 10.51
C HIS A 36 12.41 26.30 9.42
N TRP A 37 13.14 25.22 9.17
CA TRP A 37 12.82 24.26 8.13
C TRP A 37 13.27 22.86 8.51
N PHE A 38 12.69 21.86 7.84
CA PHE A 38 13.13 20.48 7.93
C PHE A 38 13.04 19.78 6.58
N GLY A 39 13.88 18.77 6.40
CA GLY A 39 13.79 17.78 5.36
C GLY A 39 13.66 16.39 6.00
N ALA A 40 12.86 15.54 5.41
CA ALA A 40 12.69 14.17 5.85
C ALA A 40 12.69 13.23 4.65
N LEU A 41 13.27 12.07 4.83
CA LEU A 41 13.24 10.97 3.88
C LEU A 41 12.82 9.72 4.63
N ASN A 42 11.68 9.17 4.26
CA ASN A 42 11.24 7.87 4.73
C ASN A 42 11.39 6.87 3.58
N THR A 43 11.94 5.71 3.86
CA THR A 43 12.02 4.60 2.91
C THR A 43 11.60 3.32 3.59
N THR A 44 10.79 2.53 2.91
CA THR A 44 10.34 1.22 3.38
C THR A 44 10.41 0.20 2.26
N TRP A 45 10.71 -1.01 2.64
CA TRP A 45 10.60 -2.17 1.80
C TRP A 45 9.87 -3.27 2.55
N THR A 46 8.89 -3.89 1.89
CA THR A 46 8.11 -4.98 2.45
C THR A 46 7.99 -6.11 1.45
N LYS A 47 7.96 -7.34 1.95
CA LYS A 47 7.69 -8.54 1.17
C LYS A 47 6.67 -9.39 1.90
N ALA A 48 5.60 -9.73 1.20
CA ALA A 48 4.60 -10.70 1.62
C ALA A 48 4.73 -11.95 0.75
N ASN A 49 4.78 -13.11 1.38
CA ASN A 49 4.64 -14.39 0.71
C ASN A 49 3.39 -15.05 1.28
N LEU A 50 2.43 -15.31 0.42
CA LEU A 50 1.15 -15.92 0.74
C LEU A 50 1.08 -17.26 0.05
N SER A 51 0.73 -18.28 0.79
CA SER A 51 0.54 -19.64 0.29
C SER A 51 -0.85 -20.12 0.68
N GLY A 52 -1.50 -20.87 -0.18
CA GLY A 52 -2.84 -21.36 0.04
C GLY A 52 -3.35 -22.11 -1.19
N ASP A 53 -4.56 -21.79 -1.60
CA ASP A 53 -5.11 -22.32 -2.85
C ASP A 53 -4.32 -21.80 -4.07
N TYR A 54 -3.65 -20.65 -3.92
CA TYR A 54 -2.74 -20.06 -4.90
C TYR A 54 -1.52 -19.48 -4.18
N ASP A 55 -0.36 -19.55 -4.81
CA ASP A 55 0.83 -18.88 -4.32
C ASP A 55 0.86 -17.44 -4.80
N SER A 56 1.10 -16.52 -3.87
CA SER A 56 1.17 -15.09 -4.16
C SER A 56 2.37 -14.45 -3.46
N SER A 57 3.09 -13.63 -4.18
CA SER A 57 4.20 -12.84 -3.65
C SER A 57 3.97 -11.37 -3.97
N VAL A 58 4.06 -10.52 -2.95
CA VAL A 58 3.92 -9.06 -3.09
C VAL A 58 5.17 -8.41 -2.53
N GLU A 59 5.87 -7.65 -3.36
CA GLU A 59 7.03 -6.87 -2.95
C GLU A 59 6.76 -5.39 -3.17
N THR A 60 6.98 -4.57 -2.14
CA THR A 60 6.70 -3.15 -2.20
C THR A 60 7.89 -2.33 -1.74
N TRP A 61 8.30 -1.38 -2.54
CA TRP A 61 9.23 -0.31 -2.23
C TRP A 61 8.51 1.03 -2.11
N SER A 62 8.84 1.80 -1.08
CA SER A 62 8.32 3.14 -0.89
C SER A 62 9.43 4.10 -0.52
N ILE A 63 9.47 5.26 -1.19
CA ILE A 63 10.40 6.35 -0.89
C ILE A 63 9.58 7.64 -0.77
N GLN A 64 9.67 8.31 0.38
CA GLN A 64 8.85 9.47 0.70
C GLN A 64 9.71 10.65 1.15
N PRO A 65 10.22 11.47 0.21
CA PRO A 65 10.85 12.74 0.54
C PRO A 65 9.81 13.79 0.97
N ARG A 66 10.15 14.57 1.98
CA ARG A 66 9.36 15.69 2.48
C ARG A 66 10.26 16.88 2.81
N VAL A 67 9.78 18.08 2.56
CA VAL A 67 10.41 19.32 2.99
C VAL A 67 9.35 20.23 3.59
N GLY A 68 9.69 20.91 4.66
CA GLY A 68 8.73 21.76 5.35
C GLY A 68 9.36 22.96 6.04
N LEU A 69 8.49 23.90 6.37
CA LEU A 69 8.81 25.10 7.11
C LEU A 69 8.22 25.03 8.51
N ILE A 70 8.95 25.58 9.46
CA ILE A 70 8.55 25.69 10.86
C ILE A 70 8.46 27.17 11.18
N ARG A 71 7.30 27.61 11.66
CA ARG A 71 7.12 28.98 12.12
C ARG A 71 6.27 29.01 13.39
N ASN A 72 6.89 29.36 14.49
CA ASN A 72 6.28 29.31 15.84
C ASN A 72 5.78 27.90 16.15
N LYS A 73 4.46 27.75 16.26
CA LYS A 73 3.77 26.47 16.55
C LYS A 73 3.25 25.75 15.31
N TRP A 74 3.43 26.35 14.13
CA TRP A 74 2.96 25.82 12.87
C TRP A 74 4.06 25.13 12.09
N THR A 75 3.72 24.02 11.46
CA THR A 75 4.54 23.37 10.46
C THR A 75 3.73 23.20 9.19
N VAL A 76 4.33 23.50 8.05
CA VAL A 76 3.74 23.19 6.74
C VAL A 76 4.76 22.42 5.94
N TRP A 77 4.30 21.43 5.16
CA TRP A 77 5.22 20.62 4.34
C TRP A 77 4.58 20.22 3.04
N VAL A 78 5.44 19.93 2.10
CA VAL A 78 5.12 19.24 0.85
C VAL A 78 6.04 18.05 0.69
N GLY A 79 5.59 17.04 -0.03
CA GLY A 79 6.38 15.86 -0.29
C GLY A 79 5.88 15.08 -1.49
N GLY A 80 6.64 14.05 -1.82
CA GLY A 80 6.26 13.05 -2.77
C GLY A 80 6.29 11.67 -2.12
N MET A 81 5.66 10.73 -2.78
CA MET A 81 5.75 9.31 -2.47
C MET A 81 5.96 8.57 -3.78
N TRP A 82 7.11 7.94 -3.90
CA TRP A 82 7.34 6.94 -4.92
C TRP A 82 7.01 5.57 -4.32
N LEU A 83 6.16 4.83 -4.99
CA LEU A 83 5.73 3.50 -4.58
C LEU A 83 5.84 2.57 -5.77
N ASP A 84 6.55 1.47 -5.60
CA ASP A 84 6.67 0.39 -6.56
C ASP A 84 6.23 -0.90 -5.91
N THR A 85 5.16 -1.50 -6.43
CA THR A 85 4.64 -2.77 -5.96
C THR A 85 4.66 -3.75 -7.13
N GLN A 86 5.27 -4.89 -6.90
CA GLN A 86 5.29 -6.03 -7.80
C GLN A 86 4.53 -7.17 -7.14
N GLU A 87 3.56 -7.70 -7.85
CA GLU A 87 2.74 -8.82 -7.38
C GLU A 87 2.83 -9.95 -8.39
N SER A 88 3.12 -11.16 -7.93
CA SER A 88 3.13 -12.37 -8.73
C SER A 88 2.14 -13.36 -8.14
N HIS A 89 1.25 -13.86 -8.98
CA HIS A 89 0.22 -14.82 -8.60
C HIS A 89 0.34 -16.04 -9.49
N GLN A 90 0.55 -17.20 -8.89
CA GLN A 90 0.67 -18.47 -9.60
C GLN A 90 -0.30 -19.48 -9.01
N GLY A 91 -0.93 -20.25 -9.88
CA GLY A 91 -1.84 -21.28 -9.42
C GLY A 91 -2.34 -22.20 -10.53
N GLU A 92 -2.99 -23.26 -10.10
CA GLU A 92 -3.62 -24.24 -10.97
C GLU A 92 -5.11 -24.34 -10.61
N PHE A 93 -5.96 -24.46 -11.60
CA PHE A 93 -7.36 -24.83 -11.38
C PHE A 93 -7.84 -25.83 -12.42
N ASN A 94 -8.75 -26.71 -12.02
CA ASN A 94 -9.34 -27.67 -12.91
C ASN A 94 -10.63 -27.13 -13.51
N LEU A 95 -10.67 -26.98 -14.83
CA LEU A 95 -11.89 -26.66 -15.55
C LEU A 95 -12.75 -27.92 -15.71
N GLU A 96 -13.86 -27.99 -14.98
CA GLU A 96 -14.83 -29.07 -15.06
C GLU A 96 -15.94 -28.72 -16.06
N LEU A 97 -16.02 -29.46 -17.15
CA LEU A 97 -17.11 -29.34 -18.14
C LEU A 97 -17.92 -30.64 -18.18
N PRO A 98 -19.25 -30.56 -18.26
CA PRO A 98 -20.09 -31.76 -18.32
C PRO A 98 -19.72 -32.69 -19.51
N GLY A 99 -19.32 -33.90 -19.19
CA GLY A 99 -18.99 -34.92 -20.19
C GLY A 99 -17.54 -34.89 -20.71
N ILE A 100 -16.69 -34.03 -20.14
CA ILE A 100 -15.28 -33.91 -20.48
C ILE A 100 -14.45 -34.16 -19.21
N PRO A 101 -13.33 -34.90 -19.27
CA PRO A 101 -12.43 -34.98 -18.11
C PRO A 101 -11.94 -33.60 -17.67
N PRO A 102 -11.68 -33.42 -16.36
CA PRO A 102 -11.15 -32.12 -15.86
C PRO A 102 -9.87 -31.73 -16.61
N ILE A 103 -9.82 -30.50 -17.05
CA ILE A 103 -8.67 -29.93 -17.76
C ILE A 103 -7.91 -29.06 -16.78
N PRO A 104 -6.66 -29.43 -16.40
CA PRO A 104 -5.83 -28.59 -15.55
C PRO A 104 -5.42 -27.34 -16.33
N LEU A 105 -5.64 -26.17 -15.77
CA LEU A 105 -5.21 -24.88 -16.29
C LEU A 105 -4.28 -24.24 -15.28
N GLU A 106 -3.11 -23.88 -15.74
CA GLU A 106 -2.13 -23.09 -14.97
C GLU A 106 -2.28 -21.62 -15.34
N PHE A 107 -2.14 -20.74 -14.36
CA PHE A 107 -2.05 -19.31 -14.61
C PHE A 107 -0.85 -18.73 -13.88
N ASP A 108 -0.25 -17.73 -14.51
CA ASP A 108 0.85 -16.94 -13.98
C ASP A 108 0.55 -15.48 -14.36
N VAL A 109 0.38 -14.64 -13.35
CA VAL A 109 -0.01 -13.23 -13.53
C VAL A 109 0.93 -12.36 -12.73
N ASP A 110 1.66 -11.51 -13.43
CA ASP A 110 2.50 -10.48 -12.85
C ASP A 110 1.82 -9.11 -12.97
N LEU A 111 1.72 -8.42 -11.87
CA LEU A 111 1.16 -7.08 -11.79
C LEU A 111 2.21 -6.11 -11.27
N GLU A 112 2.28 -4.94 -11.87
CA GLU A 112 3.14 -3.84 -11.43
C GLU A 112 2.33 -2.58 -11.21
N THR A 113 2.84 -1.72 -10.33
CA THR A 113 2.28 -0.38 -10.14
C THR A 113 2.45 0.45 -11.41
N ALA A 114 1.36 0.82 -12.06
CA ALA A 114 1.36 1.64 -13.28
C ALA A 114 1.87 3.06 -12.98
N ASP A 115 1.31 3.71 -11.95
CA ASP A 115 1.66 5.06 -11.54
C ASP A 115 2.38 5.05 -10.20
N LYS A 116 3.69 5.28 -10.25
CA LYS A 116 4.58 5.13 -9.10
C LYS A 116 4.66 6.37 -8.23
N TRP A 117 4.27 7.55 -8.73
CA TRP A 117 4.39 8.81 -8.02
C TRP A 117 3.06 9.32 -7.47
N ASN A 118 3.12 9.80 -6.24
CA ASN A 118 2.06 10.55 -5.61
C ASN A 118 2.64 11.75 -4.86
N TYR A 119 1.83 12.76 -4.59
CA TYR A 119 2.25 13.98 -3.92
C TYR A 119 1.42 14.18 -2.66
N ALA A 120 1.97 14.92 -1.70
CA ALA A 120 1.26 15.25 -0.48
C ALA A 120 1.63 16.65 0.00
N ALA A 121 0.68 17.29 0.63
CA ALA A 121 0.89 18.53 1.38
C ALA A 121 0.24 18.40 2.75
N GLY A 122 0.83 19.03 3.74
CA GLY A 122 0.31 18.92 5.09
C GLY A 122 0.59 20.13 5.94
N ILE A 123 -0.15 20.20 7.04
CA ILE A 123 -0.05 21.23 8.06
C ILE A 123 -0.07 20.59 9.43
N GLY A 124 0.73 21.12 10.35
CA GLY A 124 0.76 20.68 11.73
C GLY A 124 0.71 21.85 12.69
N TYR A 125 0.19 21.60 13.87
CA TYR A 125 0.16 22.57 14.97
C TYR A 125 0.60 21.94 16.28
N ILE A 126 1.54 22.61 16.95
CA ILE A 126 2.08 22.19 18.25
C ILE A 126 1.34 22.97 19.34
N PHE A 127 0.41 22.31 20.03
CA PHE A 127 -0.32 22.94 21.15
C PHE A 127 0.61 23.15 22.33
N SER A 128 1.43 22.14 22.62
CA SER A 128 2.40 22.12 23.71
C SER A 128 3.57 21.20 23.37
N PRO A 129 4.65 21.17 24.15
CA PRO A 129 5.74 20.18 23.97
C PRO A 129 5.28 18.72 23.97
N LYS A 130 4.09 18.47 24.52
CA LYS A 130 3.51 17.13 24.65
C LYS A 130 2.41 16.83 23.63
N ALA A 131 1.80 17.84 23.00
CA ALA A 131 0.63 17.66 22.14
C ALA A 131 0.79 18.30 20.78
N THR A 132 0.60 17.51 19.73
CA THR A 132 0.70 17.93 18.34
C THR A 132 -0.44 17.35 17.52
N ILE A 133 -0.99 18.12 16.59
CA ILE A 133 -1.95 17.69 15.58
C ILE A 133 -1.34 17.87 14.20
N ARG A 134 -1.63 16.95 13.28
CA ARG A 134 -1.19 17.01 11.90
C ARG A 134 -2.31 16.59 10.97
N PHE A 135 -2.39 17.28 9.85
CA PHE A 135 -3.27 16.95 8.74
C PHE A 135 -2.44 16.88 7.47
N GLU A 136 -2.64 15.82 6.68
CA GLU A 136 -1.99 15.62 5.40
C GLU A 136 -3.03 15.24 4.36
N TYR A 137 -2.92 15.81 3.18
CA TYR A 137 -3.71 15.46 2.01
C TYR A 137 -2.77 15.06 0.88
N GLY A 138 -2.98 13.83 0.39
CA GLY A 138 -2.29 13.30 -0.76
C GLY A 138 -3.12 13.44 -2.02
N PHE A 139 -2.46 13.73 -3.12
CA PHE A 139 -3.06 13.97 -4.43
C PHE A 139 -2.17 13.40 -5.55
N GLY A 140 -2.76 13.16 -6.70
CA GLY A 140 -2.18 12.45 -7.83
C GLY A 140 -3.06 11.25 -8.14
N ASP A 141 -2.48 10.15 -8.53
CA ASP A 141 -3.22 8.94 -8.87
C ASP A 141 -3.84 8.24 -7.65
N ARG A 142 -3.30 8.53 -6.47
CA ARG A 142 -3.83 8.05 -5.18
C ARG A 142 -4.17 9.22 -4.28
N THR A 143 -5.43 9.34 -3.93
CA THR A 143 -5.89 10.37 -3.00
C THR A 143 -5.99 9.77 -1.60
N HIS A 144 -5.41 10.45 -0.62
CA HIS A 144 -5.55 10.06 0.78
C HIS A 144 -5.66 11.27 1.70
N THR A 145 -6.25 11.06 2.83
CA THR A 145 -6.34 12.05 3.91
C THR A 145 -5.86 11.39 5.20
N LEU A 146 -4.89 12.02 5.85
CA LEU A 146 -4.35 11.55 7.11
C LEU A 146 -4.56 12.64 8.18
N PHE A 147 -5.16 12.23 9.28
CA PHE A 147 -5.25 13.03 10.50
C PHE A 147 -4.51 12.30 11.62
N ASN A 148 -3.59 12.99 12.27
CA ASN A 148 -2.79 12.44 13.35
C ASN A 148 -2.78 13.37 14.56
N PHE A 149 -3.07 12.82 15.73
CA PHE A 149 -2.89 13.47 17.02
C PHE A 149 -1.86 12.69 17.83
N THR A 150 -0.83 13.38 18.27
CA THR A 150 0.24 12.80 19.10
C THR A 150 0.23 13.44 20.47
N TYR A 151 0.22 12.63 21.50
CA TYR A 151 0.40 13.06 22.90
C TYR A 151 1.53 12.27 23.55
N ARG A 152 2.42 12.98 24.26
CA ARG A 152 3.54 12.39 25.00
C ARG A 152 3.26 12.55 26.51
N PHE A 153 3.31 11.47 27.21
CA PHE A 153 3.14 11.41 28.67
C PHE A 153 4.37 11.92 29.43
#